data_3f907121a4566699034cc58d71288f2e
#
_entry.id   3f907121a4566699034cc58d71288f2e
#
_cell.length_a   1.000
_cell.length_b   1.000
_cell.length_c   1.000
_cell.angle_alpha   90.00
_cell.angle_beta   90.00
_cell.angle_gamma   90.00
#
_symmetry.space_group_name_H-M   'P 1'
#
loop_
_entity.id
_entity.type
_entity.pdbx_description
1 polymer ?
#
loop_
_entity_poly.entity_id
_entity_poly.type
_entity_poly.pdbx_seq_one_letter_code
_entity_poly.pdbx_strand_id
1 'polypeptide(L)'
;FSEYGLYGMTAVTVIATMNPDDNWSHGVFPIAEDVLRAQMETIFKGVGVSACKTGMLGTEYAVDLAEEYIKKYNVENYVLDPVMVCKGAGEALNPELNLAVQKKLLPLAKIVTPNLFEAGQIAGVEEPKTVEEMKIVAKMIVEKGAKAVFIKGGNKLADCKETGLAIDVYCDNERCEVLESSLRDTTWTHGAGCTTAA
;
A
#
# COMPACT_ATOMS: atom_id res chain seq x y z
N PHE A 1 11.35 4.68 8.25
CA PHE A 1 11.05 5.27 9.58
C PHE A 1 12.33 5.83 10.22
N SER A 2 13.42 5.09 10.28
CA SER A 2 14.67 5.54 10.91
C SER A 2 15.22 6.82 10.29
N GLU A 3 15.13 6.99 8.97
CA GLU A 3 15.54 8.22 8.25
C GLU A 3 14.76 9.48 8.70
N TYR A 4 13.56 9.29 9.23
CA TYR A 4 12.74 10.37 9.79
C TYR A 4 12.83 10.47 11.32
N GLY A 5 13.81 9.80 11.93
CA GLY A 5 14.01 9.81 13.38
C GLY A 5 12.93 9.04 14.17
N LEU A 6 12.20 8.14 13.52
CA LEU A 6 11.16 7.33 14.12
C LEU A 6 11.69 5.95 14.52
N TYR A 7 11.23 5.44 15.65
CA TYR A 7 11.48 4.06 16.04
C TYR A 7 10.54 3.13 15.29
N GLY A 8 11.07 2.40 14.31
CA GLY A 8 10.31 1.47 13.48
C GLY A 8 10.32 0.05 14.05
N MET A 9 9.13 -0.54 14.15
CA MET A 9 8.94 -1.95 14.49
C MET A 9 8.22 -2.66 13.35
N THR A 10 8.52 -3.94 13.12
CA THR A 10 7.92 -4.72 12.04
C THR A 10 7.34 -6.02 12.57
N ALA A 11 6.03 -6.24 12.33
CA ALA A 11 5.44 -7.56 12.38
C ALA A 11 5.55 -8.17 10.97
N VAL A 12 6.32 -9.24 10.84
CA VAL A 12 6.55 -9.92 9.55
C VAL A 12 5.35 -10.80 9.25
N THR A 13 4.67 -10.52 8.14
CA THR A 13 3.48 -11.26 7.68
C THR A 13 3.84 -12.36 6.69
N VAL A 14 4.80 -12.06 5.82
CA VAL A 14 5.31 -12.99 4.80
C VAL A 14 6.83 -12.83 4.65
N ILE A 15 7.49 -13.91 4.26
CA ILE A 15 8.86 -13.90 3.76
C ILE A 15 8.77 -14.06 2.24
N ALA A 16 9.31 -13.10 1.50
CA ALA A 16 9.44 -13.19 0.05
C ALA A 16 10.89 -13.52 -0.33
N THR A 17 11.04 -14.46 -1.25
CA THR A 17 12.34 -14.78 -1.87
C THR A 17 12.30 -14.39 -3.33
N MET A 18 13.44 -14.02 -3.90
CA MET A 18 13.58 -13.72 -5.33
C MET A 18 14.62 -14.65 -5.93
N ASN A 19 14.25 -15.37 -6.98
CA ASN A 19 15.15 -16.30 -7.66
C ASN A 19 15.87 -15.59 -8.82
N PRO A 20 17.18 -15.33 -8.73
CA PRO A 20 17.91 -14.64 -9.80
C PRO A 20 18.02 -15.48 -11.08
N ASP A 21 17.95 -16.81 -10.96
CA ASP A 21 18.09 -17.74 -12.09
C ASP A 21 16.75 -17.97 -12.83
N ASP A 22 15.65 -17.46 -12.29
CA ASP A 22 14.31 -17.56 -12.86
C ASP A 22 13.65 -16.18 -12.97
N ASN A 23 14.30 -15.29 -13.69
CA ASN A 23 13.80 -13.94 -13.99
C ASN A 23 13.26 -13.18 -12.75
N TRP A 24 13.92 -13.36 -11.61
CA TRP A 24 13.51 -12.76 -10.32
C TRP A 24 12.12 -13.17 -9.85
N SER A 25 11.68 -14.38 -10.20
CA SER A 25 10.40 -14.94 -9.73
C SER A 25 10.35 -14.93 -8.19
N HIS A 26 9.15 -14.66 -7.65
CA HIS A 26 8.97 -14.52 -6.20
C HIS A 26 8.36 -15.80 -5.60
N GLY A 27 9.04 -16.35 -4.59
CA GLY A 27 8.43 -17.27 -3.63
C GLY A 27 7.84 -16.47 -2.47
N VAL A 28 6.63 -16.83 -2.04
CA VAL A 28 5.93 -16.16 -0.93
C VAL A 28 5.62 -17.18 0.16
N PHE A 29 6.12 -16.95 1.36
CA PHE A 29 6.02 -17.85 2.51
C PHE A 29 5.34 -17.12 3.67
N PRO A 30 4.04 -17.33 3.89
CA PRO A 30 3.33 -16.70 5.00
C PRO A 30 3.86 -17.17 6.35
N ILE A 31 3.91 -16.25 7.31
CA ILE A 31 4.20 -16.55 8.72
C ILE A 31 2.93 -17.14 9.34
N ALA A 32 3.07 -18.19 10.14
CA ALA A 32 1.95 -18.82 10.84
C ALA A 32 1.18 -17.81 11.72
N GLU A 33 -0.13 -17.97 11.81
CA GLU A 33 -1.03 -17.00 12.47
C GLU A 33 -0.65 -16.76 13.94
N ASP A 34 -0.35 -17.82 14.68
CA ASP A 34 0.04 -17.74 16.09
C ASP A 34 1.36 -16.96 16.29
N VAL A 35 2.31 -17.14 15.39
CA VAL A 35 3.57 -16.38 15.40
C VAL A 35 3.34 -14.92 15.06
N LEU A 36 2.51 -14.62 14.05
CA LEU A 36 2.16 -13.25 13.69
C LEU A 36 1.42 -12.56 14.85
N ARG A 37 0.47 -13.24 15.48
CA ARG A 37 -0.25 -12.73 16.66
C ARG A 37 0.71 -12.43 17.82
N ALA A 38 1.68 -13.30 18.09
CA ALA A 38 2.67 -13.07 19.14
C ALA A 38 3.56 -11.84 18.85
N GLN A 39 3.95 -11.62 17.58
CA GLN A 39 4.67 -10.41 17.17
C GLN A 39 3.83 -9.15 17.42
N MET A 40 2.56 -9.18 17.02
CA MET A 40 1.64 -8.05 17.20
C MET A 40 1.37 -7.76 18.69
N GLU A 41 1.21 -8.78 19.53
CA GLU A 41 1.10 -8.60 21.00
C GLU A 41 2.35 -7.90 21.55
N THR A 42 3.54 -8.31 21.14
CA THR A 42 4.79 -7.66 21.57
C THR A 42 4.82 -6.18 21.18
N ILE A 43 4.43 -5.86 19.96
CA ILE A 43 4.47 -4.50 19.41
C ILE A 43 3.38 -3.63 20.04
N PHE A 44 2.12 -4.04 19.93
CA PHE A 44 0.98 -3.19 20.30
C PHE A 44 0.79 -3.11 21.82
N LYS A 45 0.94 -4.22 22.52
CA LYS A 45 0.74 -4.28 23.97
C LYS A 45 2.02 -3.99 24.74
N GLY A 46 3.16 -4.54 24.27
CA GLY A 46 4.43 -4.42 24.99
C GLY A 46 5.09 -3.05 24.82
N VAL A 47 5.19 -2.54 23.58
CA VAL A 47 5.89 -1.28 23.29
C VAL A 47 4.91 -0.12 23.11
N GLY A 48 3.80 -0.35 22.43
CA GLY A 48 2.82 0.66 22.05
C GLY A 48 3.07 1.20 20.63
N VAL A 49 1.99 1.66 19.98
CA VAL A 49 1.99 2.10 18.58
C VAL A 49 1.28 3.44 18.46
N SER A 50 1.97 4.45 17.95
CA SER A 50 1.39 5.77 17.63
C SER A 50 0.95 5.91 16.17
N ALA A 51 1.56 5.13 15.28
CA ALA A 51 1.20 5.04 13.87
C ALA A 51 1.46 3.61 13.37
N CYS A 52 0.69 3.18 12.39
CA CYS A 52 0.84 1.85 11.79
C CYS A 52 0.75 1.96 10.26
N LYS A 53 1.53 1.15 9.57
CA LYS A 53 1.44 0.96 8.13
C LYS A 53 1.30 -0.53 7.83
N THR A 54 0.36 -0.90 6.98
CA THR A 54 0.32 -2.24 6.38
C THR A 54 0.72 -2.18 4.92
N GLY A 55 1.41 -3.22 4.46
CA GLY A 55 1.74 -3.44 3.06
C GLY A 55 1.27 -4.84 2.65
N MET A 56 2.19 -5.68 2.15
CA MET A 56 1.88 -7.05 1.75
C MET A 56 1.49 -7.91 2.97
N LEU A 57 0.22 -8.28 3.07
CA LEU A 57 -0.30 -9.09 4.17
C LEU A 57 -0.26 -10.59 3.86
N GLY A 58 -0.50 -10.97 2.60
CA GLY A 58 -0.31 -12.33 2.09
C GLY A 58 -1.40 -13.34 2.44
N THR A 59 -2.15 -13.15 3.52
CA THR A 59 -3.20 -14.06 3.99
C THR A 59 -4.40 -13.32 4.58
N GLU A 60 -5.56 -13.96 4.60
CA GLU A 60 -6.77 -13.37 5.21
C GLU A 60 -6.63 -13.19 6.71
N TYR A 61 -6.02 -14.15 7.42
CA TYR A 61 -5.80 -14.00 8.87
C TYR A 61 -4.88 -12.82 9.21
N ALA A 62 -3.93 -12.47 8.33
CA ALA A 62 -3.11 -11.28 8.53
C ALA A 62 -3.92 -9.99 8.38
N VAL A 63 -4.92 -9.98 7.47
CA VAL A 63 -5.89 -8.87 7.34
C VAL A 63 -6.75 -8.79 8.61
N ASP A 64 -7.24 -9.91 9.10
CA ASP A 64 -8.08 -9.99 10.29
C ASP A 64 -7.34 -9.51 11.56
N LEU A 65 -6.10 -9.95 11.72
CA LEU A 65 -5.24 -9.49 12.79
C LEU A 65 -4.95 -7.98 12.70
N ALA A 66 -4.64 -7.49 11.50
CA ALA A 66 -4.41 -6.05 11.30
C ALA A 66 -5.66 -5.24 11.70
N GLU A 67 -6.86 -5.65 11.25
CA GLU A 67 -8.13 -5.02 11.62
C GLU A 67 -8.35 -5.06 13.14
N GLU A 68 -8.19 -6.24 13.76
CA GLU A 68 -8.34 -6.45 15.22
C GLU A 68 -7.46 -5.47 15.99
N TYR A 69 -6.15 -5.45 15.69
CA TYR A 69 -5.19 -4.66 16.47
C TYR A 69 -5.32 -3.16 16.23
N ILE A 70 -5.57 -2.71 14.99
CA ILE A 70 -5.81 -1.30 14.69
C ILE A 70 -7.02 -0.78 15.47
N LYS A 71 -8.12 -1.54 15.50
CA LYS A 71 -9.33 -1.19 16.26
C LYS A 71 -9.12 -1.25 17.76
N LYS A 72 -8.55 -2.36 18.26
CA LYS A 72 -8.35 -2.62 19.70
C LYS A 72 -7.48 -1.55 20.37
N TYR A 73 -6.46 -1.07 19.66
CA TYR A 73 -5.52 -0.07 20.17
C TYR A 73 -5.79 1.35 19.66
N ASN A 74 -6.92 1.55 18.96
CA ASN A 74 -7.35 2.85 18.43
C ASN A 74 -6.25 3.58 17.66
N VAL A 75 -5.62 2.92 16.68
CA VAL A 75 -4.53 3.50 15.90
C VAL A 75 -5.10 4.47 14.87
N GLU A 76 -5.16 5.75 15.19
CA GLU A 76 -5.71 6.79 14.33
C GLU A 76 -4.83 7.10 13.11
N ASN A 77 -3.51 6.95 13.25
CA ASN A 77 -2.55 7.21 12.18
C ASN A 77 -2.22 5.89 11.45
N TYR A 78 -3.19 5.39 10.70
CA TYR A 78 -3.04 4.16 9.92
C TYR A 78 -2.89 4.46 8.44
N VAL A 79 -1.82 3.91 7.84
CA VAL A 79 -1.54 3.97 6.40
C VAL A 79 -1.75 2.59 5.78
N LEU A 80 -2.61 2.52 4.77
CA LEU A 80 -2.83 1.31 3.98
C LEU A 80 -2.08 1.41 2.65
N ASP A 81 -1.03 0.61 2.46
CA ASP A 81 -0.45 0.34 1.15
C ASP A 81 -1.10 -0.95 0.61
N PRO A 82 -2.05 -0.85 -0.34
CA PRO A 82 -2.92 -1.97 -0.71
C PRO A 82 -2.24 -2.87 -1.74
N VAL A 83 -1.13 -3.51 -1.34
CA VAL A 83 -0.33 -4.36 -2.23
C VAL A 83 -1.16 -5.52 -2.76
N MET A 84 -1.55 -5.46 -4.04
CA MET A 84 -2.39 -6.46 -4.72
C MET A 84 -1.62 -7.39 -5.66
N VAL A 85 -0.41 -6.99 -6.05
CA VAL A 85 0.44 -7.76 -6.96
C VAL A 85 1.87 -7.76 -6.44
N CYS A 86 2.44 -8.95 -6.31
CA CYS A 86 3.87 -9.08 -6.11
C CYS A 86 4.56 -8.91 -7.47
N LYS A 87 5.40 -7.87 -7.63
CA LYS A 87 6.21 -7.72 -8.85
C LYS A 87 7.08 -8.96 -8.99
N GLY A 88 6.86 -9.75 -10.04
CA GLY A 88 7.57 -11.01 -10.31
C GLY A 88 6.71 -12.27 -10.24
N ALA A 89 5.56 -12.25 -9.57
CA ALA A 89 4.62 -13.38 -9.59
C ALA A 89 3.68 -13.37 -10.81
N GLY A 90 3.57 -12.23 -11.51
CA GLY A 90 2.73 -12.09 -12.71
C GLY A 90 1.23 -12.23 -12.50
N GLU A 91 0.81 -12.69 -11.33
CA GLU A 91 -0.58 -12.92 -10.96
C GLU A 91 -1.01 -11.96 -9.86
N ALA A 92 -2.26 -11.48 -9.94
CA ALA A 92 -2.87 -10.74 -8.85
C ALA A 92 -2.94 -11.65 -7.61
N LEU A 93 -2.59 -11.12 -6.45
CA LEU A 93 -2.87 -11.79 -5.18
C LEU A 93 -4.36 -12.13 -5.14
N ASN A 94 -4.68 -13.26 -4.50
CA ASN A 94 -6.03 -13.82 -4.38
C ASN A 94 -7.12 -12.72 -4.32
N PRO A 95 -8.13 -12.73 -5.24
CA PRO A 95 -9.21 -11.73 -5.26
C PRO A 95 -9.95 -11.62 -3.92
N GLU A 96 -10.08 -12.72 -3.18
CA GLU A 96 -10.72 -12.75 -1.85
C GLU A 96 -9.92 -11.94 -0.83
N LEU A 97 -8.60 -12.05 -0.86
CA LEU A 97 -7.71 -11.26 -0.02
C LEU A 97 -7.84 -9.75 -0.33
N ASN A 98 -7.89 -9.39 -1.62
CA ASN A 98 -8.08 -8.00 -2.03
C ASN A 98 -9.43 -7.44 -1.56
N LEU A 99 -10.49 -8.24 -1.62
CA LEU A 99 -11.80 -7.87 -1.08
C LEU A 99 -11.77 -7.72 0.44
N ALA A 100 -11.07 -8.60 1.16
CA ALA A 100 -10.91 -8.50 2.61
C ALA A 100 -10.18 -7.20 3.00
N VAL A 101 -9.08 -6.85 2.31
CA VAL A 101 -8.36 -5.59 2.52
C VAL A 101 -9.27 -4.38 2.31
N GLN A 102 -10.02 -4.36 1.20
CA GLN A 102 -10.94 -3.26 0.91
C GLN A 102 -12.07 -3.13 1.94
N LYS A 103 -12.65 -4.23 2.38
CA LYS A 103 -13.77 -4.21 3.32
C LYS A 103 -13.35 -3.90 4.76
N LYS A 104 -12.22 -4.44 5.21
CA LYS A 104 -11.79 -4.41 6.60
C LYS A 104 -10.81 -3.28 6.92
N LEU A 105 -9.87 -2.99 6.02
CA LEU A 105 -8.77 -2.06 6.29
C LEU A 105 -8.95 -0.68 5.66
N LEU A 106 -9.54 -0.61 4.45
CA LEU A 106 -9.73 0.68 3.77
C LEU A 106 -10.52 1.70 4.61
N PRO A 107 -11.64 1.34 5.28
CA PRO A 107 -12.39 2.29 6.11
C PRO A 107 -11.64 2.75 7.37
N LEU A 108 -10.60 2.04 7.78
CA LEU A 108 -9.77 2.41 8.93
C LEU A 108 -8.62 3.34 8.53
N ALA A 109 -8.28 3.39 7.25
CA ALA A 109 -7.11 4.10 6.77
C ALA A 109 -7.27 5.62 6.88
N LYS A 110 -6.28 6.28 7.50
CA LYS A 110 -6.12 7.73 7.43
C LYS A 110 -5.69 8.14 6.02
N ILE A 111 -4.84 7.32 5.40
CA ILE A 111 -4.43 7.47 4.00
C ILE A 111 -4.21 6.10 3.37
N VAL A 112 -4.66 5.94 2.14
CA VAL A 112 -4.35 4.77 1.31
C VAL A 112 -3.43 5.19 0.17
N THR A 113 -2.43 4.36 -0.16
CA THR A 113 -1.34 4.70 -1.09
C THR A 113 -1.25 3.72 -2.27
N PRO A 114 -2.30 3.58 -3.10
CA PRO A 114 -2.29 2.65 -4.23
C PRO A 114 -1.39 3.13 -5.37
N ASN A 115 -0.84 2.20 -6.15
CA ASN A 115 -0.37 2.50 -7.49
C ASN A 115 -1.56 2.60 -8.46
N LEU A 116 -1.31 2.90 -9.76
CA LEU A 116 -2.39 3.10 -10.74
C LEU A 116 -3.28 1.85 -10.89
N PHE A 117 -2.67 0.67 -10.98
CA PHE A 117 -3.40 -0.59 -11.08
C PHE A 117 -4.26 -0.85 -9.84
N GLU A 118 -3.67 -0.75 -8.65
CA GLU A 118 -4.36 -0.92 -7.37
C GLU A 118 -5.50 0.07 -7.20
N ALA A 119 -5.30 1.32 -7.63
CA ALA A 119 -6.32 2.36 -7.58
C ALA A 119 -7.55 2.00 -8.44
N GLY A 120 -7.32 1.54 -9.68
CA GLY A 120 -8.39 1.04 -10.55
C GLY A 120 -9.15 -0.13 -9.93
N GLN A 121 -8.42 -1.11 -9.36
CA GLN A 121 -9.02 -2.27 -8.69
C GLN A 121 -9.87 -1.87 -7.46
N ILE A 122 -9.39 -0.96 -6.63
CA ILE A 122 -10.17 -0.47 -5.47
C ILE A 122 -11.40 0.29 -5.94
N ALA A 123 -11.27 1.17 -6.93
CA ALA A 123 -12.38 1.94 -7.46
C ALA A 123 -13.41 1.07 -8.21
N GLY A 124 -12.97 -0.06 -8.79
CA GLY A 124 -13.80 -0.93 -9.63
C GLY A 124 -13.87 -0.44 -11.08
N VAL A 125 -12.80 0.17 -11.57
CA VAL A 125 -12.65 0.72 -12.92
C VAL A 125 -11.32 0.29 -13.54
N GLU A 126 -11.10 0.63 -14.80
CA GLU A 126 -9.79 0.44 -15.44
C GLU A 126 -8.69 1.27 -14.77
N GLU A 127 -7.43 0.86 -14.96
CA GLU A 127 -6.26 1.60 -14.52
C GLU A 127 -6.25 3.02 -15.13
N PRO A 128 -6.17 4.09 -14.30
CA PRO A 128 -6.17 5.46 -14.80
C PRO A 128 -4.89 5.74 -15.62
N LYS A 129 -5.05 6.42 -16.74
CA LYS A 129 -3.97 6.73 -17.70
C LYS A 129 -3.61 8.21 -17.77
N THR A 130 -4.44 9.07 -17.19
CA THR A 130 -4.27 10.51 -17.16
C THR A 130 -4.40 11.05 -15.75
N VAL A 131 -3.89 12.26 -15.50
CA VAL A 131 -4.02 12.96 -14.21
C VAL A 131 -5.49 13.17 -13.83
N GLU A 132 -6.33 13.51 -14.80
CA GLU A 132 -7.75 13.74 -14.53
C GLU A 132 -8.46 12.43 -14.15
N GLU A 133 -8.13 11.32 -14.81
CA GLU A 133 -8.64 10.00 -14.41
C GLU A 133 -8.14 9.61 -13.01
N MET A 134 -6.87 9.90 -12.66
CA MET A 134 -6.35 9.68 -11.30
C MET A 134 -7.17 10.45 -10.26
N LYS A 135 -7.51 11.70 -10.50
CA LYS A 135 -8.34 12.51 -9.58
C LYS A 135 -9.74 11.92 -9.41
N ILE A 136 -10.34 11.46 -10.52
CA ILE A 136 -11.67 10.81 -10.48
C ILE A 136 -11.60 9.52 -9.65
N VAL A 137 -10.64 8.66 -9.95
CA VAL A 137 -10.42 7.39 -9.24
C VAL A 137 -10.12 7.63 -7.75
N ALA A 138 -9.29 8.63 -7.42
CA ALA A 138 -8.99 8.97 -6.04
C ALA A 138 -10.26 9.38 -5.26
N LYS A 139 -11.13 10.19 -5.84
CA LYS A 139 -12.43 10.56 -5.22
C LYS A 139 -13.31 9.33 -4.99
N MET A 140 -13.40 8.43 -5.95
CA MET A 140 -14.16 7.18 -5.80
C MET A 140 -13.64 6.32 -4.64
N ILE A 141 -12.31 6.31 -4.41
CA ILE A 141 -11.70 5.58 -3.29
C ILE A 141 -12.02 6.27 -1.95
N VAL A 142 -12.01 7.60 -1.90
CA VAL A 142 -12.44 8.36 -0.71
C VAL A 142 -13.90 8.06 -0.38
N GLU A 143 -14.79 8.03 -1.38
CA GLU A 143 -16.20 7.68 -1.21
C GLU A 143 -16.40 6.24 -0.68
N LYS A 144 -15.45 5.34 -0.91
CA LYS A 144 -15.44 3.97 -0.35
C LYS A 144 -15.00 3.90 1.12
N GLY A 145 -14.62 5.03 1.72
CA GLY A 145 -14.37 5.14 3.16
C GLY A 145 -12.95 5.50 3.58
N ALA A 146 -11.98 5.60 2.68
CA ALA A 146 -10.66 6.14 3.01
C ALA A 146 -10.78 7.64 3.36
N LYS A 147 -10.03 8.12 4.37
CA LYS A 147 -10.03 9.56 4.69
C LYS A 147 -9.25 10.37 3.66
N ALA A 148 -8.19 9.81 3.12
CA ALA A 148 -7.39 10.39 2.04
C ALA A 148 -6.78 9.29 1.16
N VAL A 149 -6.43 9.65 -0.06
CA VAL A 149 -5.81 8.77 -1.05
C VAL A 149 -4.59 9.45 -1.64
N PHE A 150 -3.50 8.72 -1.77
CA PHE A 150 -2.30 9.14 -2.47
C PHE A 150 -2.02 8.13 -3.60
N ILE A 151 -2.44 8.42 -4.83
CA ILE A 151 -2.20 7.54 -5.98
C ILE A 151 -0.78 7.76 -6.48
N LYS A 152 0.02 6.69 -6.43
CA LYS A 152 1.41 6.67 -6.93
C LYS A 152 1.40 6.46 -8.46
N GLY A 153 1.40 7.55 -9.23
CA GLY A 153 1.51 7.50 -10.70
C GLY A 153 2.96 7.30 -11.16
N GLY A 154 3.88 7.98 -10.47
CA GLY A 154 5.31 7.90 -10.77
C GLY A 154 5.60 8.27 -12.23
N ASN A 155 6.25 7.38 -12.97
CA ASN A 155 6.62 7.58 -14.38
C ASN A 155 5.74 6.84 -15.39
N LYS A 156 4.59 6.35 -14.98
CA LYS A 156 3.77 5.46 -15.81
C LYS A 156 2.81 6.17 -16.74
N LEU A 157 2.45 7.42 -16.43
CA LEU A 157 1.60 8.22 -17.30
C LEU A 157 2.33 8.58 -18.58
N ALA A 158 1.60 8.69 -19.69
CA ALA A 158 2.18 9.03 -21.00
C ALA A 158 2.95 10.36 -20.95
N ASP A 159 2.38 11.37 -20.31
CA ASP A 159 2.94 12.72 -20.21
C ASP A 159 4.26 12.78 -19.41
N CYS A 160 4.52 11.82 -18.53
CA CYS A 160 5.75 11.79 -17.74
C CYS A 160 7.02 11.70 -18.58
N LYS A 161 6.96 11.01 -19.72
CA LYS A 161 8.11 10.86 -20.63
C LYS A 161 8.41 12.15 -21.38
N GLU A 162 7.39 12.93 -21.70
CA GLU A 162 7.53 14.18 -22.44
C GLU A 162 7.96 15.32 -21.51
N THR A 163 7.41 15.34 -20.31
CA THR A 163 7.68 16.41 -19.33
C THR A 163 8.92 16.16 -18.47
N GLY A 164 9.40 14.92 -18.38
CA GLY A 164 10.48 14.53 -17.46
C GLY A 164 10.07 14.60 -15.99
N LEU A 165 8.75 14.53 -15.71
CA LEU A 165 8.19 14.60 -14.37
C LEU A 165 7.59 13.25 -13.96
N ALA A 166 7.76 12.88 -12.70
CA ALA A 166 6.95 11.87 -12.04
C ALA A 166 5.74 12.55 -11.41
N ILE A 167 4.55 11.97 -11.58
CA ILE A 167 3.29 12.59 -11.19
C ILE A 167 2.54 11.65 -10.25
N ASP A 168 2.15 12.19 -9.08
CA ASP A 168 1.31 11.54 -8.10
C ASP A 168 0.09 12.42 -7.80
N VAL A 169 -1.00 11.83 -7.28
CA VAL A 169 -2.23 12.56 -6.95
C VAL A 169 -2.63 12.28 -5.53
N TYR A 170 -2.80 13.33 -4.74
CA TYR A 170 -3.42 13.31 -3.42
C TYR A 170 -4.86 13.82 -3.51
N CYS A 171 -5.80 13.10 -2.89
CA CYS A 171 -7.16 13.59 -2.69
C CYS A 171 -7.67 13.21 -1.31
N ASP A 172 -8.45 14.12 -0.72
CA ASP A 172 -9.29 13.88 0.44
C ASP A 172 -10.73 14.42 0.17
N ASN A 173 -11.54 14.58 1.21
CA ASN A 173 -12.91 15.10 1.06
C ASN A 173 -12.98 16.57 0.65
N GLU A 174 -11.89 17.33 0.83
CA GLU A 174 -11.88 18.80 0.62
C GLU A 174 -11.17 19.19 -0.66
N ARG A 175 -10.09 18.48 -1.01
CA ARG A 175 -9.19 18.85 -2.11
C ARG A 175 -8.60 17.67 -2.86
N CYS A 176 -8.16 17.94 -4.10
CA CYS A 176 -7.27 17.08 -4.86
C CYS A 176 -6.08 17.90 -5.34
N GLU A 177 -4.89 17.40 -5.08
CA GLU A 177 -3.62 18.03 -5.46
C GLU A 177 -2.82 17.10 -6.37
N VAL A 178 -2.13 17.68 -7.33
CA VAL A 178 -1.16 17.01 -8.19
C VAL A 178 0.23 17.31 -7.63
N LEU A 179 1.00 16.26 -7.36
CA LEU A 179 2.36 16.38 -6.90
C LEU A 179 3.31 15.98 -8.02
N GLU A 180 4.23 16.86 -8.34
CA GLU A 180 5.21 16.67 -9.41
C GLU A 180 6.62 16.64 -8.81
N SER A 181 7.42 15.73 -9.31
CA SER A 181 8.84 15.64 -8.99
C SER A 181 9.65 15.30 -10.22
N SER A 182 10.91 15.70 -10.24
CA SER A 182 11.81 15.38 -11.38
C SER A 182 11.96 13.86 -11.52
N LEU A 183 11.72 13.38 -12.74
CA LEU A 183 11.93 11.98 -13.07
C LEU A 183 13.43 11.66 -12.97
N ARG A 184 13.76 10.57 -12.27
CA ARG A 184 15.14 10.08 -12.19
C ARG A 184 15.32 8.91 -13.17
N ASP A 185 16.35 8.98 -13.97
CA ASP A 185 16.76 7.86 -14.80
C ASP A 185 17.49 6.83 -13.92
N THR A 186 16.74 5.82 -13.52
CA THR A 186 17.27 4.73 -12.68
C THR A 186 16.50 3.43 -12.91
N THR A 187 17.23 2.32 -12.88
CA THR A 187 16.64 0.97 -12.87
C THR A 187 16.40 0.45 -11.45
N TRP A 188 16.89 1.15 -10.44
CA TRP A 188 16.80 0.78 -9.02
C TRP A 188 15.44 1.24 -8.45
N THR A 189 14.37 0.54 -8.82
CA THR A 189 12.99 0.90 -8.43
C THR A 189 12.36 -0.06 -7.42
N HIS A 190 13.09 -1.10 -7.01
CA HIS A 190 12.57 -2.05 -6.01
C HIS A 190 12.39 -1.35 -4.66
N GLY A 191 11.21 -1.53 -4.06
CA GLY A 191 10.87 -0.91 -2.78
C GLY A 191 10.45 0.57 -2.84
N ALA A 192 10.50 1.23 -4.00
CA ALA A 192 10.10 2.64 -4.12
C ALA A 192 8.66 2.89 -3.64
N GLY A 193 7.69 2.04 -4.06
CA GLY A 193 6.30 2.16 -3.63
C GLY A 193 6.11 1.97 -2.12
N CYS A 194 6.82 1.00 -1.53
CA CYS A 194 6.77 0.76 -0.08
C CYS A 194 7.40 1.93 0.71
N THR A 195 8.46 2.54 0.17
CA THR A 195 9.10 3.71 0.78
C THR A 195 8.19 4.94 0.73
N THR A 196 7.49 5.14 -0.40
CA THR A 196 6.51 6.24 -0.52
C THR A 196 5.37 6.10 0.48
N ALA A 197 4.97 4.87 0.82
CA ALA A 197 3.90 4.58 1.77
C ALA A 197 4.35 4.64 3.25
N ALA A 198 5.64 4.73 3.51
CA ALA A 198 6.21 4.77 4.86
C ALA A 198 6.28 6.19 5.40
#